data_374558e54498ec69b26da2d88a925236
#
_entry.id   374558e54498ec69b26da2d88a925236
#
_cell.length_a   1.000
_cell.length_b   1.000
_cell.length_c   1.000
_cell.angle_alpha   90.00
_cell.angle_beta   90.00
_cell.angle_gamma   90.00
#
_symmetry.space_group_name_H-M   'P 1'
#
loop_
_entity.id
_entity.type
_entity.pdbx_description
1 polymer ?
#
loop_
_entity_poly.entity_id
_entity_poly.type
_entity_poly.pdbx_seq_one_letter_code
_entity_poly.pdbx_strand_id
1 'polypeptide(L)'
;ISIEEFKKNKKIIEKLKVKLTLFEMLTLIYCLSASKLKNVSYALVEAGLLYAKDSTRLWDQPKCQIITNINQQHLEWVKPKTLQAICQQKVGYLSKKTTIYIGKQEPKTKKIIKKILRKNPSKKIYYGDAWSLKKKGNCRIYKDKKGKLVLKSNKIFSDGIWQNVGLAVKVARDFNISKKN
;
A
#
# COMPACT_ATOMS: atom_id res chain seq x y z
N ILE A 1 -16.74 12.02 -2.42
CA ILE A 1 -16.83 13.04 -3.48
C ILE A 1 -18.24 12.97 -4.09
N SER A 2 -18.95 14.09 -4.19
CA SER A 2 -20.26 14.13 -4.84
C SER A 2 -20.13 14.06 -6.37
N ILE A 3 -21.24 13.70 -7.06
CA ILE A 3 -21.28 13.68 -8.52
C ILE A 3 -21.04 15.08 -9.10
N GLU A 4 -21.54 16.10 -8.46
CA GLU A 4 -21.34 17.51 -8.87
C GLU A 4 -19.89 17.94 -8.76
N GLU A 5 -19.25 17.62 -7.64
CA GLU A 5 -17.81 17.89 -7.43
C GLU A 5 -16.95 17.12 -8.42
N PHE A 6 -17.27 15.86 -8.69
CA PHE A 6 -16.62 15.07 -9.74
C PHE A 6 -16.72 15.74 -11.10
N LYS A 7 -17.92 16.14 -11.53
CA LYS A 7 -18.14 16.83 -12.82
C LYS A 7 -17.38 18.15 -12.89
N LYS A 8 -17.38 18.94 -11.79
CA LYS A 8 -16.64 20.20 -11.71
C LYS A 8 -15.14 19.98 -11.86
N ASN A 9 -14.57 19.04 -11.11
CA ASN A 9 -13.13 18.74 -11.17
C ASN A 9 -12.72 18.16 -12.53
N LYS A 10 -13.56 17.30 -13.14
CA LYS A 10 -13.35 16.80 -14.50
C LYS A 10 -13.23 17.93 -15.51
N LYS A 11 -14.17 18.90 -15.51
CA LYS A 11 -14.12 20.08 -16.38
C LYS A 11 -12.85 20.93 -16.21
N ILE A 12 -12.33 21.03 -14.98
CA ILE A 12 -11.07 21.75 -14.70
C ILE A 12 -9.90 21.03 -15.39
N ILE A 13 -9.83 19.69 -15.26
CA ILE A 13 -8.75 18.88 -15.82
C ILE A 13 -8.80 18.89 -17.36
N GLU A 14 -9.99 18.79 -17.95
CA GLU A 14 -10.19 18.83 -19.42
C GLU A 14 -9.64 20.14 -20.07
N LYS A 15 -9.66 21.25 -19.33
CA LYS A 15 -9.07 22.52 -19.77
C LYS A 15 -7.55 22.46 -19.97
N LEU A 16 -6.86 21.52 -19.34
CA LEU A 16 -5.42 21.33 -19.50
C LEU A 16 -5.04 20.81 -20.90
N LYS A 17 -6.01 20.30 -21.67
CA LYS A 17 -5.81 19.74 -23.01
C LYS A 17 -4.74 18.65 -23.08
N VAL A 18 -4.54 17.90 -21.98
CA VAL A 18 -3.60 16.79 -21.88
C VAL A 18 -4.35 15.48 -22.14
N LYS A 19 -3.76 14.60 -22.94
CA LYS A 19 -4.31 13.26 -23.18
C LYS A 19 -4.04 12.39 -21.95
N LEU A 20 -5.10 12.01 -21.25
CA LEU A 20 -5.07 11.19 -20.03
C LEU A 20 -5.81 9.88 -20.25
N THR A 21 -5.33 8.82 -19.63
CA THR A 21 -6.11 7.60 -19.45
C THR A 21 -7.23 7.85 -18.42
N LEU A 22 -8.23 6.97 -18.39
CA LEU A 22 -9.31 7.06 -17.38
C LEU A 22 -8.75 7.05 -15.95
N PHE A 23 -7.77 6.21 -15.67
CA PHE A 23 -7.20 6.10 -14.32
C PHE A 23 -6.40 7.35 -13.92
N GLU A 24 -5.66 7.96 -14.83
CA GLU A 24 -4.98 9.25 -14.60
C GLU A 24 -5.97 10.37 -14.34
N MET A 25 -7.07 10.43 -15.12
CA MET A 25 -8.16 11.39 -14.91
C MET A 25 -8.77 11.23 -13.52
N LEU A 26 -9.09 10.00 -13.10
CA LEU A 26 -9.64 9.71 -11.78
C LEU A 26 -8.66 10.07 -10.65
N THR A 27 -7.37 9.81 -10.84
CA THR A 27 -6.32 10.19 -9.89
C THR A 27 -6.25 11.71 -9.71
N LEU A 28 -6.29 12.47 -10.79
CA LEU A 28 -6.29 13.95 -10.74
C LEU A 28 -7.57 14.50 -10.07
N ILE A 29 -8.74 13.92 -10.39
CA ILE A 29 -10.00 14.29 -9.73
C ILE A 29 -9.90 14.04 -8.22
N TYR A 30 -9.36 12.89 -7.81
CA TYR A 30 -9.10 12.59 -6.39
C TYR A 30 -8.18 13.62 -5.75
N CYS A 31 -7.05 13.94 -6.38
CA CYS A 31 -6.10 14.92 -5.85
C CYS A 31 -6.73 16.31 -5.68
N LEU A 32 -7.49 16.78 -6.68
CA LEU A 32 -8.20 18.06 -6.60
C LEU A 32 -9.27 18.07 -5.50
N SER A 33 -9.96 16.96 -5.27
CA SER A 33 -10.95 16.86 -4.21
C SER A 33 -10.29 16.78 -2.85
N ALA A 34 -9.25 15.94 -2.70
CA ALA A 34 -8.53 15.77 -1.45
C ALA A 34 -7.83 17.06 -1.00
N SER A 35 -7.31 17.87 -1.93
CA SER A 35 -6.64 19.15 -1.61
C SER A 35 -7.56 20.17 -0.94
N LYS A 36 -8.88 20.03 -1.07
CA LYS A 36 -9.89 20.92 -0.47
C LYS A 36 -10.31 20.49 0.93
N LEU A 37 -9.92 19.29 1.36
CA LEU A 37 -10.33 18.74 2.65
C LEU A 37 -9.44 19.31 3.77
N LYS A 38 -10.04 20.06 4.71
CA LYS A 38 -9.32 20.71 5.81
C LYS A 38 -9.05 19.80 7.01
N ASN A 39 -9.88 18.77 7.23
CA ASN A 39 -9.88 17.94 8.45
C ASN A 39 -9.47 16.49 8.18
N VAL A 40 -8.59 16.25 7.19
CA VAL A 40 -8.09 14.92 6.86
C VAL A 40 -6.66 14.78 7.35
N SER A 41 -6.43 13.85 8.28
CA SER A 41 -5.09 13.56 8.81
C SER A 41 -4.28 12.65 7.89
N TYR A 42 -4.95 11.74 7.17
CA TYR A 42 -4.32 10.74 6.31
C TYR A 42 -5.15 10.49 5.06
N ALA A 43 -4.48 10.32 3.94
CA ALA A 43 -5.04 9.77 2.71
C ALA A 43 -4.46 8.37 2.47
N LEU A 44 -5.31 7.37 2.27
CA LEU A 44 -4.90 6.03 1.86
C LEU A 44 -5.03 5.95 0.35
N VAL A 45 -3.90 5.73 -0.32
CA VAL A 45 -3.85 5.68 -1.78
C VAL A 45 -3.35 4.31 -2.21
N GLU A 46 -4.18 3.59 -2.95
CA GLU A 46 -3.85 2.29 -3.52
C GLU A 46 -3.33 2.44 -4.95
N ALA A 47 -2.22 1.79 -5.28
CA ALA A 47 -1.73 1.72 -6.65
C ALA A 47 -2.69 0.90 -7.53
N GLY A 48 -3.04 1.41 -8.70
CA GLY A 48 -3.95 0.72 -9.61
C GLY A 48 -3.33 -0.53 -10.22
N LEU A 49 -2.12 -0.40 -10.78
CA LEU A 49 -1.43 -1.53 -11.43
C LEU A 49 0.09 -1.38 -11.33
N LEU A 50 0.73 -2.38 -10.72
CA LEU A 50 2.19 -2.41 -10.50
C LEU A 50 2.66 -1.25 -9.60
N TYR A 51 3.26 -0.22 -10.02
CA TYR A 51 3.60 1.03 -9.32
C TYR A 51 4.59 1.89 -10.10
N ALA A 52 5.49 1.28 -10.87
CA ALA A 52 6.59 2.01 -11.51
C ALA A 52 6.12 3.18 -12.41
N LYS A 53 5.02 2.96 -13.14
CA LYS A 53 4.37 3.94 -14.03
C LYS A 53 2.93 4.26 -13.62
N ASP A 54 2.58 3.96 -12.37
CA ASP A 54 1.24 4.19 -11.87
C ASP A 54 1.01 5.67 -11.57
N SER A 55 -0.17 6.20 -11.91
CA SER A 55 -0.52 7.61 -11.67
C SER A 55 -0.57 7.98 -10.19
N THR A 56 -0.70 6.99 -9.30
CA THR A 56 -0.64 7.22 -7.85
C THR A 56 0.77 7.41 -7.30
N ARG A 57 1.82 7.27 -8.11
CA ARG A 57 3.21 7.52 -7.72
C ARG A 57 3.57 9.00 -7.80
N LEU A 58 2.83 9.84 -7.11
CA LEU A 58 2.97 11.30 -7.16
C LEU A 58 3.86 11.87 -6.04
N TRP A 59 3.93 11.19 -4.90
CA TRP A 59 4.55 11.76 -3.71
C TRP A 59 5.98 11.24 -3.50
N ASP A 60 6.93 12.16 -3.42
CA ASP A 60 8.33 11.85 -3.09
C ASP A 60 8.49 11.41 -1.62
N GLN A 61 7.65 11.94 -0.74
CA GLN A 61 7.70 11.68 0.69
C GLN A 61 6.30 11.33 1.25
N PRO A 62 5.70 10.19 0.84
CA PRO A 62 4.48 9.73 1.48
C PRO A 62 4.76 9.45 2.97
N LYS A 63 3.76 9.54 3.83
CA LYS A 63 3.90 9.25 5.28
C LYS A 63 4.53 7.89 5.55
N CYS A 64 4.13 6.89 4.80
CA CYS A 64 4.77 5.56 4.72
C CYS A 64 4.37 4.88 3.42
N GLN A 65 5.00 3.75 3.14
CA GLN A 65 4.72 2.90 1.99
C GLN A 65 4.40 1.50 2.47
N ILE A 66 3.37 0.89 1.93
CA ILE A 66 2.85 -0.39 2.40
C ILE A 66 2.88 -1.38 1.25
N ILE A 67 3.54 -2.51 1.46
CA ILE A 67 3.63 -3.61 0.50
C ILE A 67 2.89 -4.81 1.07
N THR A 68 1.78 -5.14 0.46
CA THR A 68 1.01 -6.36 0.74
C THR A 68 1.71 -7.58 0.13
N ASN A 69 1.07 -8.75 0.11
CA ASN A 69 1.64 -9.93 -0.53
C ASN A 69 1.84 -9.71 -2.04
N ILE A 70 3.02 -10.08 -2.54
CA ILE A 70 3.34 -10.07 -3.98
C ILE A 70 3.48 -11.51 -4.46
N ASN A 71 2.73 -11.87 -5.50
CA ASN A 71 2.76 -13.16 -6.17
C ASN A 71 2.80 -12.98 -7.70
N GLN A 72 2.72 -14.06 -8.46
CA GLN A 72 2.78 -14.04 -9.92
C GLN A 72 1.46 -13.59 -10.56
N GLN A 73 1.06 -12.34 -10.28
CA GLN A 73 -0.08 -11.67 -10.91
C GLN A 73 0.43 -10.62 -11.90
N HIS A 74 -0.38 -10.28 -12.91
CA HIS A 74 -0.07 -9.22 -13.88
C HIS A 74 1.18 -9.50 -14.72
N LEU A 75 1.46 -10.77 -15.03
CA LEU A 75 2.59 -11.18 -15.86
C LEU A 75 2.49 -10.62 -17.28
N GLU A 76 1.29 -10.39 -17.78
CA GLU A 76 1.00 -9.79 -19.09
C GLU A 76 1.55 -8.36 -19.23
N TRP A 77 1.71 -7.65 -18.11
CA TRP A 77 2.18 -6.25 -18.08
C TRP A 77 3.68 -6.07 -17.82
N VAL A 78 4.44 -7.16 -17.69
CA VAL A 78 5.88 -7.09 -17.40
C VAL A 78 6.70 -7.88 -18.42
N LYS A 79 7.90 -7.38 -18.71
CA LYS A 79 8.91 -8.08 -19.51
C LYS A 79 10.24 -8.06 -18.74
N PRO A 80 10.90 -9.22 -18.56
CA PRO A 80 10.41 -10.58 -18.82
C PRO A 80 9.22 -10.95 -17.90
N LYS A 81 8.38 -11.90 -18.31
CA LYS A 81 7.21 -12.37 -17.53
C LYS A 81 7.65 -13.19 -16.31
N THR A 82 8.22 -12.55 -15.31
CA THR A 82 8.80 -13.20 -14.13
C THR A 82 8.37 -12.53 -12.83
N LEU A 83 8.38 -13.29 -11.73
CA LEU A 83 8.16 -12.76 -10.39
C LEU A 83 9.16 -11.65 -10.03
N GLN A 84 10.40 -11.76 -10.50
CA GLN A 84 11.41 -10.72 -10.26
C GLN A 84 11.03 -9.41 -10.94
N ALA A 85 10.53 -9.45 -12.18
CA ALA A 85 10.07 -8.25 -12.90
C ALA A 85 8.86 -7.62 -12.20
N ILE A 86 7.89 -8.43 -11.72
CA ILE A 86 6.77 -7.92 -10.91
C ILE A 86 7.27 -7.24 -9.64
N CYS A 87 8.16 -7.88 -8.88
CA CYS A 87 8.74 -7.27 -7.68
C CYS A 87 9.47 -5.97 -8.01
N GLN A 88 10.24 -5.93 -9.11
CA GLN A 88 10.92 -4.71 -9.55
C GLN A 88 9.92 -3.59 -9.83
N GLN A 89 8.82 -3.86 -10.53
CA GLN A 89 7.77 -2.88 -10.81
C GLN A 89 7.07 -2.38 -9.54
N LYS A 90 6.80 -3.28 -8.58
CA LYS A 90 6.05 -2.93 -7.35
C LYS A 90 6.91 -2.27 -6.27
N VAL A 91 8.19 -2.60 -6.15
CA VAL A 91 9.02 -2.11 -5.04
C VAL A 91 10.29 -1.37 -5.45
N GLY A 92 10.71 -1.47 -6.70
CA GLY A 92 11.96 -0.85 -7.17
C GLY A 92 11.90 0.68 -7.26
N TYR A 93 10.70 1.25 -7.23
CA TYR A 93 10.45 2.68 -7.40
C TYR A 93 9.88 3.35 -6.17
N LEU A 94 9.93 2.67 -5.02
CA LEU A 94 9.49 3.21 -3.75
C LEU A 94 10.36 4.40 -3.31
N SER A 95 9.75 5.35 -2.62
CA SER A 95 10.45 6.50 -2.04
C SER A 95 11.63 6.04 -1.18
N LYS A 96 12.71 6.79 -1.24
CA LYS A 96 13.93 6.57 -0.44
C LYS A 96 13.92 7.33 0.89
N LYS A 97 12.85 8.05 1.18
CA LYS A 97 12.78 8.99 2.30
C LYS A 97 11.80 8.57 3.41
N THR A 98 11.02 7.51 3.18
CA THR A 98 9.95 7.14 4.11
C THR A 98 9.97 5.64 4.44
N THR A 99 9.45 5.29 5.62
CA THR A 99 9.40 3.90 6.09
C THR A 99 8.57 3.03 5.13
N ILE A 100 9.09 1.84 4.84
CA ILE A 100 8.43 0.81 4.02
C ILE A 100 7.99 -0.33 4.94
N TYR A 101 6.69 -0.58 4.99
CA TYR A 101 6.09 -1.71 5.70
C TYR A 101 5.85 -2.86 4.74
N ILE A 102 6.38 -4.03 5.05
CA ILE A 102 6.30 -5.21 4.18
C ILE A 102 5.54 -6.31 4.90
N GLY A 103 4.39 -6.67 4.33
CA GLY A 103 3.55 -7.77 4.78
C GLY A 103 4.20 -9.15 4.57
N LYS A 104 3.47 -10.20 4.96
CA LYS A 104 3.93 -11.58 4.77
C LYS A 104 4.17 -11.84 3.28
N GLN A 105 5.32 -12.42 2.98
CA GLN A 105 5.74 -12.80 1.63
C GLN A 105 6.16 -14.27 1.64
N GLU A 106 5.99 -14.94 0.52
CA GLU A 106 6.61 -16.23 0.27
C GLU A 106 8.15 -16.10 0.31
N PRO A 107 8.89 -17.14 0.74
CA PRO A 107 10.35 -17.06 0.93
C PRO A 107 11.10 -16.55 -0.31
N LYS A 108 10.74 -17.03 -1.50
CA LYS A 108 11.32 -16.60 -2.79
C LYS A 108 11.07 -15.12 -3.04
N THR A 109 9.82 -14.67 -2.86
CA THR A 109 9.43 -13.26 -3.03
C THR A 109 10.13 -12.36 -2.02
N LYS A 110 10.20 -12.76 -0.74
CA LYS A 110 10.91 -12.02 0.32
C LYS A 110 12.39 -11.82 -0.04
N LYS A 111 13.06 -12.86 -0.59
CA LYS A 111 14.45 -12.78 -1.05
C LYS A 111 14.65 -11.77 -2.18
N ILE A 112 13.75 -11.78 -3.17
CA ILE A 112 13.76 -10.85 -4.29
C ILE A 112 13.56 -9.41 -3.80
N ILE A 113 12.53 -9.16 -2.97
CA ILE A 113 12.24 -7.84 -2.40
C ILE A 113 13.44 -7.32 -1.61
N LYS A 114 14.04 -8.15 -0.74
CA LYS A 114 15.24 -7.77 0.03
C LYS A 114 16.39 -7.36 -0.90
N LYS A 115 16.62 -8.09 -2.00
CA LYS A 115 17.65 -7.76 -3.00
C LYS A 115 17.39 -6.42 -3.67
N ILE A 116 16.14 -6.17 -4.12
CA ILE A 116 15.76 -4.90 -4.76
C ILE A 116 15.91 -3.73 -3.78
N LEU A 117 15.41 -3.87 -2.56
CA LEU A 117 15.43 -2.82 -1.55
C LEU A 117 16.78 -2.62 -0.85
N ARG A 118 17.81 -3.42 -1.17
CA ARG A 118 19.15 -3.28 -0.57
C ARG A 118 19.75 -1.89 -0.79
N LYS A 119 19.55 -1.32 -1.97
CA LYS A 119 20.03 0.03 -2.33
C LYS A 119 19.08 1.17 -1.92
N ASN A 120 17.94 0.86 -1.35
CA ASN A 120 17.01 1.89 -0.85
C ASN A 120 17.35 2.17 0.63
N PRO A 121 17.72 3.39 1.04
CA PRO A 121 18.14 3.71 2.41
C PRO A 121 16.98 3.74 3.42
N SER A 122 15.73 3.80 2.97
CA SER A 122 14.56 3.86 3.84
C SER A 122 14.54 2.72 4.86
N LYS A 123 13.97 2.97 6.03
CA LYS A 123 13.69 1.94 7.03
C LYS A 123 12.70 0.90 6.48
N LYS A 124 13.01 -0.39 6.62
CA LYS A 124 12.14 -1.50 6.21
C LYS A 124 11.64 -2.24 7.44
N ILE A 125 10.34 -2.44 7.50
CA ILE A 125 9.64 -3.13 8.59
C ILE A 125 9.00 -4.40 8.03
N TYR A 126 9.66 -5.53 8.20
CA TYR A 126 9.24 -6.81 7.64
C TYR A 126 8.36 -7.60 8.60
N TYR A 127 7.38 -8.32 8.02
CA TYR A 127 6.71 -9.43 8.67
C TYR A 127 7.73 -10.52 9.05
N GLY A 128 7.57 -11.07 10.26
CA GLY A 128 8.46 -12.09 10.83
C GLY A 128 9.64 -11.51 11.61
N ASP A 129 10.11 -10.32 11.22
CA ASP A 129 11.25 -9.66 11.88
C ASP A 129 10.75 -8.63 12.93
N ALA A 130 9.88 -7.70 12.54
CA ALA A 130 9.39 -6.62 13.41
C ALA A 130 7.98 -6.86 13.98
N TRP A 131 7.20 -7.72 13.35
CA TRP A 131 5.85 -8.06 13.76
C TRP A 131 5.42 -9.41 13.19
N SER A 132 4.39 -10.02 13.78
CA SER A 132 3.85 -11.29 13.33
C SER A 132 2.35 -11.40 13.59
N LEU A 133 1.68 -12.25 12.82
CA LEU A 133 0.29 -12.62 13.01
C LEU A 133 0.17 -14.14 12.89
N LYS A 134 -0.35 -14.79 13.92
CA LYS A 134 -0.52 -16.25 13.96
C LYS A 134 -1.98 -16.61 14.24
N LYS A 135 -2.48 -17.65 13.56
CA LYS A 135 -3.79 -18.24 13.84
C LYS A 135 -3.75 -18.98 15.17
N LYS A 136 -4.77 -18.80 16.01
CA LYS A 136 -4.99 -19.57 17.24
C LYS A 136 -6.51 -19.78 17.40
N GLY A 137 -6.99 -20.98 17.05
CA GLY A 137 -8.44 -21.25 17.01
C GLY A 137 -9.15 -20.24 16.09
N ASN A 138 -10.21 -19.63 16.58
CA ASN A 138 -11.03 -18.65 15.85
C ASN A 138 -10.49 -17.21 15.91
N CYS A 139 -9.29 -17.00 16.48
CA CYS A 139 -8.71 -15.67 16.55
C CYS A 139 -7.33 -15.62 15.86
N ARG A 140 -6.79 -14.41 15.77
CA ARG A 140 -5.41 -14.15 15.35
C ARG A 140 -4.65 -13.46 16.48
N ILE A 141 -3.46 -13.94 16.78
CA ILE A 141 -2.56 -13.30 17.73
C ILE A 141 -1.56 -12.46 16.94
N TYR A 142 -1.73 -11.16 17.03
CA TYR A 142 -0.75 -10.19 16.55
C TYR A 142 0.32 -9.95 17.64
N LYS A 143 1.59 -9.80 17.25
CA LYS A 143 2.70 -9.47 18.15
C LYS A 143 3.68 -8.52 17.49
N ASP A 144 4.09 -7.47 18.20
CA ASP A 144 5.20 -6.58 17.89
C ASP A 144 5.92 -6.14 19.17
N LYS A 145 6.87 -5.18 19.06
CA LYS A 145 7.59 -4.63 20.23
C LYS A 145 6.69 -3.95 21.26
N LYS A 146 5.51 -3.48 20.89
CA LYS A 146 4.51 -2.87 21.77
C LYS A 146 3.60 -3.92 22.47
N GLY A 147 3.89 -5.21 22.32
CA GLY A 147 3.15 -6.31 22.94
C GLY A 147 2.18 -7.03 22.01
N LYS A 148 1.33 -7.87 22.60
CA LYS A 148 0.36 -8.72 21.90
C LYS A 148 -1.02 -8.09 21.78
N LEU A 149 -1.74 -8.42 20.71
CA LEU A 149 -3.16 -8.14 20.54
C LEU A 149 -3.87 -9.40 20.06
N VAL A 150 -5.08 -9.61 20.59
CA VAL A 150 -5.99 -10.66 20.10
C VAL A 150 -6.96 -10.00 19.13
N LEU A 151 -6.94 -10.45 17.88
CA LEU A 151 -7.83 -9.97 16.82
C LEU A 151 -8.89 -11.03 16.54
N LYS A 152 -10.15 -10.62 16.54
CA LYS A 152 -11.31 -11.47 16.23
C LYS A 152 -12.21 -10.80 15.21
N SER A 153 -12.75 -11.58 14.28
CA SER A 153 -13.79 -11.15 13.36
C SER A 153 -14.51 -12.38 12.81
N ASN A 154 -15.82 -12.30 12.70
CA ASN A 154 -16.67 -13.26 12.02
C ASN A 154 -16.90 -12.91 10.53
N LYS A 155 -16.38 -11.78 10.07
CA LYS A 155 -16.51 -11.29 8.69
C LYS A 155 -15.29 -11.54 7.80
N ILE A 156 -14.18 -12.01 8.39
CA ILE A 156 -12.91 -12.23 7.66
C ILE A 156 -12.63 -13.72 7.58
N PHE A 157 -12.79 -14.28 6.41
CA PHE A 157 -12.63 -15.71 6.14
C PHE A 157 -11.28 -16.06 5.51
N SER A 158 -10.67 -15.13 4.76
CA SER A 158 -9.41 -15.35 4.05
C SER A 158 -8.18 -15.06 4.92
N ASP A 159 -7.21 -15.98 4.92
CA ASP A 159 -5.92 -15.75 5.58
C ASP A 159 -5.14 -14.60 4.95
N GLY A 160 -5.29 -14.37 3.63
CA GLY A 160 -4.68 -13.23 2.95
C GLY A 160 -5.19 -11.90 3.50
N ILE A 161 -6.50 -11.77 3.70
CA ILE A 161 -7.10 -10.58 4.29
C ILE A 161 -6.62 -10.41 5.74
N TRP A 162 -6.53 -11.49 6.53
CA TRP A 162 -5.98 -11.43 7.89
C TRP A 162 -4.53 -10.92 7.92
N GLN A 163 -3.68 -11.31 6.94
CA GLN A 163 -2.31 -10.78 6.85
C GLN A 163 -2.31 -9.27 6.55
N ASN A 164 -3.23 -8.80 5.71
CA ASN A 164 -3.39 -7.36 5.45
C ASN A 164 -3.89 -6.61 6.69
N VAL A 165 -4.83 -7.19 7.47
CA VAL A 165 -5.25 -6.66 8.77
C VAL A 165 -4.06 -6.55 9.73
N GLY A 166 -3.24 -7.59 9.85
CA GLY A 166 -2.03 -7.56 10.67
C GLY A 166 -1.06 -6.45 10.25
N LEU A 167 -0.88 -6.25 8.95
CA LEU A 167 -0.06 -5.18 8.39
C LEU A 167 -0.64 -3.80 8.72
N ALA A 168 -1.96 -3.61 8.57
CA ALA A 168 -2.66 -2.38 8.93
C ALA A 168 -2.52 -2.08 10.44
N VAL A 169 -2.68 -3.09 11.30
CA VAL A 169 -2.45 -2.95 12.75
C VAL A 169 -1.02 -2.52 13.05
N LYS A 170 -0.02 -3.06 12.34
CA LYS A 170 1.38 -2.63 12.52
C LYS A 170 1.55 -1.15 12.21
N VAL A 171 1.04 -0.70 11.07
CA VAL A 171 1.09 0.72 10.66
C VAL A 171 0.37 1.59 11.68
N ALA A 172 -0.88 1.27 12.03
CA ALA A 172 -1.68 2.02 12.99
C ALA A 172 -0.97 2.18 14.35
N ARG A 173 -0.38 1.10 14.87
CA ARG A 173 0.36 1.14 16.14
C ARG A 173 1.62 2.01 16.06
N ASP A 174 2.34 2.00 14.94
CA ASP A 174 3.54 2.82 14.76
C ASP A 174 3.17 4.31 14.63
N PHE A 175 1.99 4.61 14.09
CA PHE A 175 1.44 5.97 14.01
C PHE A 175 0.66 6.38 15.29
N ASN A 176 0.66 5.56 16.34
CA ASN A 176 -0.03 5.80 17.61
C ASN A 176 -1.55 6.04 17.46
N ILE A 177 -2.16 5.45 16.43
CA ILE A 177 -3.62 5.48 16.26
C ILE A 177 -4.24 4.66 17.38
N SER A 178 -5.21 5.25 18.08
CA SER A 178 -5.86 4.61 19.23
C SER A 178 -6.79 3.46 18.80
N LYS A 179 -7.07 2.52 19.72
CA LYS A 179 -8.03 1.44 19.48
C LYS A 179 -9.50 1.89 19.40
N LYS A 180 -9.77 3.14 19.75
CA LYS A 180 -11.13 3.71 19.78
C LYS A 180 -11.55 4.35 18.46
N ASN A 181 -10.64 4.44 17.51
CA ASN A 181 -10.88 5.02 16.17
C ASN A 181 -11.04 3.91 15.13
#